data_f60eec07d886197f7106902762c9d90e
#
_entry.id   f60eec07d886197f7106902762c9d90e
#
_cell.length_a   1.000
_cell.length_b   1.000
_cell.length_c   1.000
_cell.angle_alpha   90.00
_cell.angle_beta   90.00
_cell.angle_gamma   90.00
#
_symmetry.space_group_name_H-M   'P 1'
#
loop_
_entity.id
_entity.type
_entity.pdbx_description
1 polymer ?
#
loop_
_entity_poly.entity_id
_entity_poly.type
_entity_poly.pdbx_seq_one_letter_code
_entity_poly.pdbx_strand_id
1 'polypeptide(L)'
;SLARDYNDRLAQVVERQPDRFAAFAHLPMKDPEAAADELERCVTRLGFRGASINGTTDGLFLDDPRFAPILSRAEAIGAPLYIHPGPAPRAVRDIYFQGLPDFTAFILSNAGFGWHAETGLHILRLAVSGALDRNPDLKLIIGHMGELLPMMLQRVDAMFGPGKEIGLQRDVSQTILDQVWITTSGFFDQSAFLAALTAFGAD
;
A
#
# COMPACT_ATOMS: atom_id res chain seq x y z
N SER A 1 4.75 22.92 2.80
CA SER A 1 3.81 22.23 1.89
C SER A 1 2.56 21.84 2.65
N LEU A 2 1.44 21.66 1.96
CA LEU A 2 0.18 21.26 2.60
C LEU A 2 0.32 19.96 3.42
N ALA A 3 1.06 18.98 2.91
CA ALA A 3 1.34 17.73 3.64
C ALA A 3 2.05 18.01 4.98
N ARG A 4 3.10 18.85 4.95
CA ARG A 4 3.84 19.21 6.15
C ARG A 4 2.98 19.95 7.17
N ASP A 5 2.18 20.91 6.73
CA ASP A 5 1.28 21.67 7.61
C ASP A 5 0.23 20.77 8.26
N TYR A 6 -0.25 19.76 7.50
CA TYR A 6 -1.16 18.74 8.01
C TYR A 6 -0.48 17.85 9.06
N ASN A 7 0.73 17.36 8.77
CA ASN A 7 1.49 16.53 9.70
C ASN A 7 1.81 17.27 11.00
N ASP A 8 2.17 18.56 10.93
CA ASP A 8 2.44 19.37 12.12
C ASP A 8 1.19 19.53 13.02
N ARG A 9 0.01 19.68 12.41
CA ARG A 9 -1.27 19.69 13.15
C ARG A 9 -1.61 18.34 13.76
N LEU A 10 -1.38 17.27 13.00
CA LEU A 10 -1.62 15.91 13.48
C LEU A 10 -0.69 15.55 14.65
N ALA A 11 0.57 15.98 14.59
CA ALA A 11 1.53 15.81 15.69
C ALA A 11 1.02 16.45 16.99
N GLN A 12 0.44 17.66 16.93
CA GLN A 12 -0.15 18.31 18.09
C GLN A 12 -1.32 17.53 18.71
N VAL A 13 -2.10 16.80 17.89
CA VAL A 13 -3.18 15.93 18.39
C VAL A 13 -2.61 14.74 19.13
N VAL A 14 -1.60 14.07 18.53
CA VAL A 14 -0.91 12.94 19.15
C VAL A 14 -0.24 13.35 20.46
N GLU A 15 0.45 14.48 20.47
CA GLU A 15 1.13 15.03 21.67
C GLU A 15 0.17 15.27 22.85
N ARG A 16 -1.05 15.71 22.58
CA ARG A 16 -2.08 15.94 23.63
C ARG A 16 -2.60 14.66 24.25
N GLN A 17 -2.60 13.54 23.52
CA GLN A 17 -3.15 12.26 23.97
C GLN A 17 -2.31 11.08 23.43
N PRO A 18 -1.04 10.96 23.82
CA PRO A 18 -0.11 9.96 23.25
C PRO A 18 -0.49 8.51 23.56
N ASP A 19 -1.22 8.29 24.65
CA ASP A 19 -1.70 6.97 25.05
C ASP A 19 -2.90 6.50 24.21
N ARG A 20 -3.50 7.40 23.43
CA ARG A 20 -4.70 7.11 22.65
C ARG A 20 -4.50 7.20 21.14
N PHE A 21 -3.54 7.98 20.68
CA PHE A 21 -3.33 8.26 19.26
C PHE A 21 -1.89 7.99 18.86
N ALA A 22 -1.75 7.45 17.66
CA ALA A 22 -0.53 7.42 16.87
C ALA A 22 -0.86 7.92 15.47
N ALA A 23 0.14 8.29 14.69
CA ALA A 23 -0.10 8.84 13.37
C ALA A 23 0.76 8.18 12.29
N PHE A 24 0.21 8.16 11.07
CA PHE A 24 0.93 7.97 9.82
C PHE A 24 1.06 9.31 9.10
N ALA A 25 2.21 9.55 8.50
CA ALA A 25 2.49 10.77 7.78
C ALA A 25 1.73 10.83 6.44
N HIS A 26 1.29 12.02 6.07
CA HIS A 26 0.96 12.35 4.69
C HIS A 26 2.21 12.85 3.97
N LEU A 27 2.44 12.37 2.76
CA LEU A 27 3.64 12.67 1.99
C LEU A 27 3.30 13.54 0.76
N PRO A 28 4.18 14.49 0.40
CA PRO A 28 4.03 15.28 -0.83
C PRO A 28 4.46 14.45 -2.05
N MET A 29 3.68 13.43 -2.42
CA MET A 29 4.02 12.39 -3.38
C MET A 29 4.42 12.89 -4.79
N LYS A 30 4.06 14.12 -5.16
CA LYS A 30 4.46 14.73 -6.44
C LYS A 30 5.93 15.19 -6.48
N ASP A 31 6.58 15.21 -5.33
CA ASP A 31 8.02 15.46 -5.16
C ASP A 31 8.59 14.33 -4.29
N PRO A 32 9.07 13.25 -4.90
CA PRO A 32 9.51 12.06 -4.16
C PRO A 32 10.67 12.29 -3.18
N GLU A 33 11.58 13.20 -3.47
CA GLU A 33 12.67 13.56 -2.54
C GLU A 33 12.09 14.30 -1.32
N ALA A 34 11.26 15.29 -1.53
CA ALA A 34 10.57 15.98 -0.43
C ALA A 34 9.65 15.05 0.36
N ALA A 35 9.07 14.03 -0.29
CA ALA A 35 8.26 13.00 0.37
C ALA A 35 9.11 12.10 1.27
N ALA A 36 10.30 11.68 0.81
CA ALA A 36 11.25 10.91 1.60
C ALA A 36 11.76 11.70 2.82
N ASP A 37 12.10 12.98 2.64
CA ASP A 37 12.53 13.87 3.72
C ASP A 37 11.41 14.11 4.75
N GLU A 38 10.18 14.26 4.29
CA GLU A 38 9.03 14.45 5.18
C GLU A 38 8.68 13.17 5.94
N LEU A 39 8.80 11.99 5.31
CA LEU A 39 8.66 10.70 5.99
C LEU A 39 9.66 10.60 7.16
N GLU A 40 10.95 10.83 6.88
CA GLU A 40 11.98 10.78 7.92
C GLU A 40 11.69 11.78 9.03
N ARG A 41 11.36 13.03 8.69
CA ARG A 41 11.00 14.05 9.68
C ARG A 41 9.85 13.61 10.57
N CYS A 42 8.78 13.09 9.98
CA CYS A 42 7.60 12.66 10.73
C CYS A 42 7.91 11.50 11.69
N VAL A 43 8.68 10.52 11.23
CA VAL A 43 9.02 9.35 12.05
C VAL A 43 10.03 9.72 13.13
N THR A 44 11.12 10.42 12.77
CA THR A 44 12.25 10.65 13.70
C THR A 44 12.03 11.83 14.65
N ARG A 45 11.26 12.85 14.25
CA ARG A 45 11.07 14.07 15.04
C ARG A 45 9.67 14.23 15.61
N LEU A 46 8.64 13.72 14.93
CA LEU A 46 7.25 13.84 15.36
C LEU A 46 6.71 12.54 15.98
N GLY A 47 7.49 11.45 15.99
CA GLY A 47 7.12 10.17 16.58
C GLY A 47 6.02 9.41 15.82
N PHE A 48 5.83 9.70 14.53
CA PHE A 48 4.88 8.97 13.70
C PHE A 48 5.34 7.53 13.46
N ARG A 49 4.42 6.65 13.15
CA ARG A 49 4.68 5.22 13.03
C ARG A 49 4.99 4.76 11.61
N GLY A 50 4.91 5.63 10.63
CA GLY A 50 5.10 5.36 9.21
C GLY A 50 4.39 6.40 8.36
N ALA A 51 4.06 6.05 7.12
CA ALA A 51 3.27 6.91 6.24
C ALA A 51 2.09 6.17 5.62
N SER A 52 1.04 6.93 5.26
CA SER A 52 -0.10 6.45 4.49
C SER A 52 -0.06 7.02 3.08
N ILE A 53 -0.15 6.13 2.09
CA ILE A 53 -0.13 6.47 0.66
C ILE A 53 -1.42 5.97 0.03
N ASN A 54 -2.16 6.85 -0.64
CA ASN A 54 -3.47 6.52 -1.21
C ASN A 54 -3.37 6.30 -2.72
N GLY A 55 -3.57 5.07 -3.16
CA GLY A 55 -3.63 4.71 -4.57
C GLY A 55 -2.39 5.13 -5.37
N THR A 56 -2.60 5.64 -6.59
CA THR A 56 -1.55 6.10 -7.50
C THR A 56 -1.31 7.61 -7.39
N THR A 57 -0.10 8.06 -7.72
CA THR A 57 0.23 9.48 -7.86
C THR A 57 0.33 9.83 -9.34
N ASP A 58 -0.57 10.68 -9.83
CA ASP A 58 -0.67 11.03 -11.25
C ASP A 58 -0.74 9.79 -12.18
N GLY A 59 -1.43 8.73 -11.72
CA GLY A 59 -1.59 7.47 -12.44
C GLY A 59 -0.41 6.49 -12.34
N LEU A 60 0.60 6.81 -11.53
CA LEU A 60 1.79 5.98 -11.34
C LEU A 60 1.73 5.24 -10.02
N PHE A 61 2.09 3.97 -10.06
CA PHE A 61 2.26 3.13 -8.88
C PHE A 61 3.64 3.33 -8.26
N LEU A 62 3.83 2.92 -7.00
CA LEU A 62 5.09 3.10 -6.27
C LEU A 62 6.28 2.29 -6.82
N ASP A 63 6.06 1.34 -7.71
CA ASP A 63 7.12 0.63 -8.42
C ASP A 63 7.81 1.48 -9.49
N ASP A 64 7.22 2.63 -9.87
CA ASP A 64 7.88 3.59 -10.77
C ASP A 64 9.20 4.10 -10.12
N PRO A 65 10.33 4.09 -10.85
CA PRO A 65 11.64 4.46 -10.30
C PRO A 65 11.70 5.83 -9.63
N ARG A 66 10.80 6.76 -9.97
CA ARG A 66 10.70 8.07 -9.33
C ARG A 66 10.41 8.00 -7.84
N PHE A 67 9.73 6.94 -7.39
CA PHE A 67 9.39 6.76 -5.97
C PHE A 67 10.44 5.96 -5.19
N ALA A 68 11.54 5.52 -5.83
CA ALA A 68 12.61 4.81 -5.15
C ALA A 68 13.15 5.54 -3.90
N PRO A 69 13.30 6.88 -3.88
CA PRO A 69 13.74 7.59 -2.68
C PRO A 69 12.83 7.36 -1.47
N ILE A 70 11.52 7.26 -1.68
CA ILE A 70 10.54 7.01 -0.60
C ILE A 70 10.71 5.59 -0.05
N LEU A 71 10.80 4.58 -0.93
CA LEU A 71 10.94 3.17 -0.54
C LEU A 71 12.25 2.96 0.24
N SER A 72 13.36 3.45 -0.29
CA SER A 72 14.68 3.31 0.35
C SER A 72 14.76 4.06 1.68
N ARG A 73 14.13 5.25 1.79
CA ARG A 73 14.09 5.99 3.05
C ARG A 73 13.23 5.28 4.08
N ALA A 74 12.07 4.75 3.69
CA ALA A 74 11.19 3.98 4.56
C ALA A 74 11.92 2.75 5.14
N GLU A 75 12.60 1.99 4.28
CA GLU A 75 13.44 0.87 4.69
C GLU A 75 14.54 1.30 5.66
N ALA A 76 15.35 2.31 5.29
CA ALA A 76 16.49 2.77 6.08
C ALA A 76 16.14 3.20 7.50
N ILE A 77 14.93 3.76 7.71
CA ILE A 77 14.45 4.18 9.03
C ILE A 77 13.50 3.17 9.69
N GLY A 78 13.28 2.01 9.06
CA GLY A 78 12.37 0.96 9.54
C GLY A 78 10.91 1.38 9.63
N ALA A 79 10.48 2.34 8.83
CA ALA A 79 9.13 2.88 8.85
C ALA A 79 8.22 2.14 7.85
N PRO A 80 7.09 1.54 8.29
CA PRO A 80 6.17 0.92 7.37
C PRO A 80 5.43 1.94 6.50
N LEU A 81 5.10 1.53 5.27
CA LEU A 81 4.22 2.27 4.38
C LEU A 81 2.86 1.57 4.32
N TYR A 82 1.82 2.27 4.74
CA TYR A 82 0.44 1.81 4.59
C TYR A 82 -0.07 2.20 3.21
N ILE A 83 -0.29 1.21 2.35
CA ILE A 83 -0.86 1.41 1.02
C ILE A 83 -2.39 1.33 1.15
N HIS A 84 -2.99 2.49 1.26
CA HIS A 84 -4.43 2.62 1.37
C HIS A 84 -5.08 2.64 -0.02
N PRO A 85 -6.24 2.01 -0.21
CA PRO A 85 -6.94 2.06 -1.48
C PRO A 85 -7.19 3.49 -2.00
N GLY A 86 -7.14 3.59 -3.32
CA GLY A 86 -7.54 4.78 -4.05
C GLY A 86 -8.22 4.39 -5.36
N PRO A 87 -9.03 5.28 -5.95
CA PRO A 87 -9.66 4.97 -7.21
C PRO A 87 -8.63 4.80 -8.32
N ALA A 88 -8.90 3.87 -9.24
CA ALA A 88 -8.14 3.73 -10.47
C ALA A 88 -8.05 5.07 -11.23
N PRO A 89 -7.00 5.28 -12.04
CA PRO A 89 -6.91 6.45 -12.91
C PRO A 89 -8.20 6.68 -13.70
N ARG A 90 -8.54 7.96 -13.94
CA ARG A 90 -9.82 8.32 -14.58
C ARG A 90 -10.04 7.57 -15.90
N ALA A 91 -9.02 7.46 -16.74
CA ALA A 91 -9.12 6.76 -18.03
C ALA A 91 -9.54 5.28 -17.88
N VAL A 92 -9.06 4.60 -16.84
CA VAL A 92 -9.46 3.21 -16.52
C VAL A 92 -10.92 3.17 -16.08
N ARG A 93 -11.32 4.06 -15.17
CA ARG A 93 -12.70 4.12 -14.67
C ARG A 93 -13.70 4.45 -15.77
N ASP A 94 -13.37 5.39 -16.63
CA ASP A 94 -14.23 5.80 -17.74
C ASP A 94 -14.49 4.64 -18.73
N ILE A 95 -13.54 3.70 -18.87
CA ILE A 95 -13.68 2.51 -19.72
C ILE A 95 -14.40 1.37 -18.97
N TYR A 96 -13.97 1.06 -17.75
CA TYR A 96 -14.42 -0.15 -17.04
C TYR A 96 -15.85 -0.04 -16.50
N PHE A 97 -16.29 1.17 -16.15
CA PHE A 97 -17.57 1.40 -15.49
C PHE A 97 -18.57 2.17 -16.35
N GLN A 98 -18.27 2.40 -17.65
CA GLN A 98 -19.19 3.03 -18.57
C GLN A 98 -20.49 2.20 -18.72
N GLY A 99 -21.60 2.90 -18.96
CA GLY A 99 -22.91 2.26 -19.17
C GLY A 99 -23.64 1.86 -17.89
N LEU A 100 -22.98 1.98 -16.73
CA LEU A 100 -23.64 1.83 -15.44
C LEU A 100 -24.25 3.17 -14.98
N PRO A 101 -25.34 3.15 -14.20
CA PRO A 101 -25.83 4.36 -13.54
C PRO A 101 -24.73 4.98 -12.66
N ASP A 102 -24.65 6.32 -12.60
CA ASP A 102 -23.55 7.06 -11.96
C ASP A 102 -23.24 6.59 -10.52
N PHE A 103 -24.28 6.42 -9.71
CA PHE A 103 -24.09 5.94 -8.33
C PHE A 103 -23.57 4.51 -8.28
N THR A 104 -24.03 3.63 -9.16
CA THR A 104 -23.56 2.24 -9.25
C THR A 104 -22.09 2.21 -9.71
N ALA A 105 -21.75 2.98 -10.74
CA ALA A 105 -20.39 3.11 -11.22
C ALA A 105 -19.45 3.65 -10.12
N PHE A 106 -19.92 4.66 -9.36
CA PHE A 106 -19.17 5.22 -8.22
C PHE A 106 -18.90 4.17 -7.14
N ILE A 107 -19.92 3.46 -6.67
CA ILE A 107 -19.73 2.44 -5.63
C ILE A 107 -18.80 1.32 -6.11
N LEU A 108 -19.05 0.79 -7.31
CA LEU A 108 -18.28 -0.35 -7.84
C LEU A 108 -16.82 0.03 -8.14
N SER A 109 -16.56 1.24 -8.64
CA SER A 109 -15.20 1.71 -8.91
C SER A 109 -14.40 2.10 -7.66
N ASN A 110 -15.07 2.23 -6.54
CA ASN A 110 -14.47 2.57 -5.25
C ASN A 110 -14.55 1.36 -4.29
N ALA A 111 -15.11 1.55 -3.11
CA ALA A 111 -15.11 0.57 -2.02
C ALA A 111 -15.92 -0.72 -2.32
N GLY A 112 -16.75 -0.74 -3.35
CA GLY A 112 -17.48 -1.94 -3.75
C GLY A 112 -16.63 -3.02 -4.42
N PHE A 113 -15.52 -2.61 -5.08
CA PHE A 113 -14.57 -3.54 -5.71
C PHE A 113 -13.28 -2.86 -6.19
N GLY A 114 -13.40 -1.73 -6.92
CA GLY A 114 -12.28 -1.13 -7.68
C GLY A 114 -11.06 -0.81 -6.80
N TRP A 115 -11.27 -0.29 -5.62
CA TRP A 115 -10.19 0.01 -4.68
C TRP A 115 -9.37 -1.23 -4.31
N HIS A 116 -10.04 -2.34 -4.06
CA HIS A 116 -9.40 -3.59 -3.65
C HIS A 116 -8.55 -4.15 -4.79
N ALA A 117 -9.09 -4.13 -6.01
CA ALA A 117 -8.38 -4.56 -7.21
C ALA A 117 -7.14 -3.69 -7.50
N GLU A 118 -7.26 -2.36 -7.38
CA GLU A 118 -6.14 -1.44 -7.56
C GLU A 118 -5.04 -1.63 -6.51
N THR A 119 -5.41 -1.81 -5.25
CA THR A 119 -4.43 -2.02 -4.18
C THR A 119 -3.74 -3.37 -4.31
N GLY A 120 -4.49 -4.44 -4.60
CA GLY A 120 -3.91 -5.74 -4.90
C GLY A 120 -2.92 -5.69 -6.08
N LEU A 121 -3.31 -5.01 -7.17
CA LEU A 121 -2.43 -4.76 -8.31
C LEU A 121 -1.18 -3.96 -7.91
N HIS A 122 -1.32 -2.95 -7.06
CA HIS A 122 -0.20 -2.13 -6.59
C HIS A 122 0.87 -2.98 -5.88
N ILE A 123 0.45 -3.87 -4.98
CA ILE A 123 1.37 -4.77 -4.27
C ILE A 123 2.01 -5.78 -5.25
N LEU A 124 1.24 -6.36 -6.15
CA LEU A 124 1.78 -7.26 -7.18
C LEU A 124 2.82 -6.55 -8.05
N ARG A 125 2.57 -5.31 -8.46
CA ARG A 125 3.53 -4.51 -9.22
C ARG A 125 4.83 -4.28 -8.46
N LEU A 126 4.76 -3.90 -7.18
CA LEU A 126 5.94 -3.74 -6.33
C LEU A 126 6.77 -5.02 -6.23
N ALA A 127 6.12 -6.18 -6.12
CA ALA A 127 6.80 -7.46 -6.09
C ALA A 127 7.44 -7.81 -7.44
N VAL A 128 6.66 -7.85 -8.54
CA VAL A 128 7.15 -8.31 -9.84
C VAL A 128 8.13 -7.35 -10.52
N SER A 129 8.13 -6.07 -10.16
CA SER A 129 9.11 -5.08 -10.65
C SER A 129 10.47 -5.19 -9.96
N GLY A 130 10.59 -6.04 -8.94
CA GLY A 130 11.78 -6.14 -8.09
C GLY A 130 11.97 -4.95 -7.14
N ALA A 131 10.97 -4.08 -6.97
CA ALA A 131 11.07 -2.97 -6.03
C ALA A 131 11.22 -3.46 -4.58
N LEU A 132 10.54 -4.54 -4.22
CA LEU A 132 10.67 -5.18 -2.91
C LEU A 132 11.98 -5.94 -2.74
N ASP A 133 12.53 -6.52 -3.81
CA ASP A 133 13.87 -7.14 -3.77
C ASP A 133 14.99 -6.12 -3.59
N ARG A 134 14.81 -4.91 -4.12
CA ARG A 134 15.76 -3.80 -3.92
C ARG A 134 15.68 -3.17 -2.54
N ASN A 135 14.59 -3.41 -1.83
CA ASN A 135 14.34 -2.92 -0.46
C ASN A 135 13.85 -4.11 0.40
N PRO A 136 14.72 -5.08 0.72
CA PRO A 136 14.32 -6.36 1.32
C PRO A 136 13.77 -6.24 2.75
N ASP A 137 14.11 -5.19 3.48
CA ASP A 137 13.63 -4.93 4.83
C ASP A 137 12.45 -3.94 4.89
N LEU A 138 11.99 -3.46 3.73
CA LEU A 138 10.82 -2.58 3.64
C LEU A 138 9.57 -3.30 4.10
N LYS A 139 8.80 -2.64 4.96
CA LYS A 139 7.52 -3.14 5.47
C LYS A 139 6.36 -2.40 4.85
N LEU A 140 5.42 -3.15 4.30
CA LEU A 140 4.17 -2.61 3.75
C LEU A 140 2.98 -3.06 4.62
N ILE A 141 1.97 -2.23 4.69
CA ILE A 141 0.69 -2.57 5.31
C ILE A 141 -0.40 -2.33 4.28
N ILE A 142 -1.33 -3.28 4.15
CA ILE A 142 -2.55 -3.11 3.37
C ILE A 142 -3.79 -3.44 4.20
N GLY A 143 -4.91 -2.92 3.78
CA GLY A 143 -6.18 -3.11 4.48
C GLY A 143 -6.93 -4.38 4.07
N HIS A 144 -8.18 -4.43 4.51
CA HIS A 144 -9.29 -5.17 3.93
C HIS A 144 -8.99 -6.66 3.67
N MET A 145 -8.46 -7.35 4.70
CA MET A 145 -8.11 -8.78 4.61
C MET A 145 -7.14 -9.10 3.46
N GLY A 146 -6.24 -8.15 3.11
CA GLY A 146 -5.20 -8.37 2.11
C GLY A 146 -5.62 -8.10 0.67
N GLU A 147 -6.69 -7.30 0.44
CA GLU A 147 -7.01 -6.72 -0.87
C GLU A 147 -7.06 -7.76 -2.02
N LEU A 148 -7.80 -8.85 -1.80
CA LEU A 148 -7.95 -10.01 -2.70
C LEU A 148 -6.67 -10.87 -2.88
N LEU A 149 -5.51 -10.46 -2.40
CA LEU A 149 -4.25 -11.20 -2.55
C LEU A 149 -4.28 -12.61 -1.96
N PRO A 150 -4.90 -12.87 -0.77
CA PRO A 150 -4.95 -14.23 -0.24
C PRO A 150 -5.44 -15.29 -1.22
N MET A 151 -6.40 -14.91 -2.07
CA MET A 151 -6.96 -15.80 -3.08
C MET A 151 -6.09 -15.95 -4.33
N MET A 152 -5.10 -15.06 -4.52
CA MET A 152 -4.34 -14.93 -5.77
C MET A 152 -2.92 -15.45 -5.70
N LEU A 153 -2.29 -15.54 -4.52
CA LEU A 153 -0.85 -15.80 -4.36
C LEU A 153 -0.40 -17.08 -5.10
N GLN A 154 -1.09 -18.18 -4.88
CA GLN A 154 -0.76 -19.44 -5.56
C GLN A 154 -0.91 -19.35 -7.09
N ARG A 155 -1.93 -18.66 -7.56
CA ARG A 155 -2.17 -18.46 -9.00
C ARG A 155 -1.09 -17.59 -9.63
N VAL A 156 -0.66 -16.56 -8.92
CA VAL A 156 0.41 -15.67 -9.36
C VAL A 156 1.71 -16.46 -9.56
N ASP A 157 2.14 -17.24 -8.56
CA ASP A 157 3.34 -18.09 -8.68
C ASP A 157 3.21 -19.11 -9.81
N ALA A 158 2.06 -19.75 -9.96
CA ALA A 158 1.83 -20.70 -11.05
C ALA A 158 1.95 -20.07 -12.45
N MET A 159 1.69 -18.77 -12.59
CA MET A 159 1.76 -18.05 -13.86
C MET A 159 3.14 -17.42 -14.11
N PHE A 160 3.79 -16.89 -13.10
CA PHE A 160 5.11 -16.29 -13.23
C PHE A 160 6.25 -17.30 -13.20
N GLY A 161 6.00 -18.51 -12.63
CA GLY A 161 7.04 -19.50 -12.37
C GLY A 161 7.99 -19.07 -11.25
N PRO A 162 9.13 -19.76 -11.09
CA PRO A 162 10.13 -19.42 -10.08
C PRO A 162 10.63 -17.98 -10.24
N GLY A 163 10.68 -17.23 -9.15
CA GLY A 163 11.06 -15.80 -9.17
C GLY A 163 12.37 -15.53 -9.89
N LYS A 164 13.37 -16.40 -9.73
CA LYS A 164 14.67 -16.29 -10.40
C LYS A 164 14.61 -16.32 -11.94
N GLU A 165 13.58 -16.95 -12.52
CA GLU A 165 13.40 -17.02 -13.97
C GLU A 165 12.91 -15.69 -14.54
N ILE A 166 12.28 -14.86 -13.72
CA ILE A 166 11.84 -13.50 -14.07
C ILE A 166 12.71 -12.41 -13.43
N GLY A 167 13.89 -12.77 -12.93
CA GLY A 167 14.88 -11.86 -12.39
C GLY A 167 14.66 -11.42 -10.95
N LEU A 168 13.81 -12.10 -10.19
CA LEU A 168 13.57 -11.85 -8.78
C LEU A 168 14.43 -12.73 -7.88
N GLN A 169 14.65 -12.29 -6.64
CA GLN A 169 15.40 -13.05 -5.63
C GLN A 169 14.55 -14.16 -5.00
N ARG A 170 13.24 -13.95 -4.92
CA ARG A 170 12.24 -14.85 -4.30
C ARG A 170 11.04 -15.02 -5.23
N ASP A 171 10.22 -16.03 -4.98
CA ASP A 171 8.94 -16.16 -5.64
C ASP A 171 8.03 -14.96 -5.26
N VAL A 172 7.10 -14.61 -6.13
CA VAL A 172 6.26 -13.41 -5.94
C VAL A 172 5.47 -13.50 -4.64
N SER A 173 4.86 -14.66 -4.37
CA SER A 173 4.11 -14.87 -3.12
C SER A 173 5.01 -14.77 -1.89
N GLN A 174 6.21 -15.35 -1.93
CA GLN A 174 7.15 -15.29 -0.82
C GLN A 174 7.57 -13.86 -0.53
N THR A 175 7.87 -13.07 -1.57
CA THR A 175 8.19 -11.65 -1.42
C THR A 175 7.06 -10.88 -0.73
N ILE A 176 5.81 -11.15 -1.13
CA ILE A 176 4.64 -10.51 -0.52
C ILE A 176 4.47 -10.94 0.93
N LEU A 177 4.55 -12.24 1.22
CA LEU A 177 4.37 -12.76 2.57
C LEU A 177 5.46 -12.30 3.56
N ASP A 178 6.68 -12.07 3.08
CA ASP A 178 7.80 -11.59 3.91
C ASP A 178 7.70 -10.09 4.25
N GLN A 179 7.07 -9.29 3.39
CA GLN A 179 7.16 -7.82 3.48
C GLN A 179 5.81 -7.11 3.64
N VAL A 180 4.68 -7.83 3.57
CA VAL A 180 3.35 -7.23 3.62
C VAL A 180 2.56 -7.73 4.83
N TRP A 181 2.12 -6.81 5.66
CA TRP A 181 1.16 -7.04 6.75
C TRP A 181 -0.22 -6.62 6.31
N ILE A 182 -1.24 -7.32 6.79
CA ILE A 182 -2.63 -7.04 6.45
C ILE A 182 -3.43 -6.60 7.67
N THR A 183 -4.45 -5.76 7.45
CA THR A 183 -5.42 -5.43 8.51
C THR A 183 -6.75 -6.14 8.26
N THR A 184 -7.51 -6.33 9.33
CA THR A 184 -8.83 -6.97 9.28
C THR A 184 -9.97 -5.98 9.01
N SER A 185 -9.67 -4.74 8.67
CA SER A 185 -10.67 -3.70 8.41
C SER A 185 -11.51 -3.99 7.16
N GLY A 186 -12.75 -3.52 7.14
CA GLY A 186 -13.60 -3.44 5.94
C GLY A 186 -14.36 -4.70 5.55
N PHE A 187 -13.82 -5.87 5.80
CA PHE A 187 -14.51 -7.16 5.59
C PHE A 187 -14.82 -7.82 6.92
N PHE A 188 -16.06 -8.16 7.16
CA PHE A 188 -16.54 -8.65 8.46
C PHE A 188 -17.09 -10.08 8.40
N ASP A 189 -16.94 -10.76 7.28
CA ASP A 189 -17.37 -12.15 7.16
C ASP A 189 -16.24 -13.15 7.42
N GLN A 190 -16.63 -14.35 7.82
CA GLN A 190 -15.69 -15.40 8.19
C GLN A 190 -14.85 -15.90 7.01
N SER A 191 -15.38 -15.89 5.79
CA SER A 191 -14.67 -16.40 4.61
C SER A 191 -13.44 -15.55 4.29
N ALA A 192 -13.58 -14.22 4.31
CA ALA A 192 -12.47 -13.30 4.08
C ALA A 192 -11.40 -13.44 5.17
N PHE A 193 -11.82 -13.54 6.43
CA PHE A 193 -10.92 -13.75 7.57
C PHE A 193 -10.13 -15.06 7.46
N LEU A 194 -10.79 -16.16 7.16
CA LEU A 194 -10.14 -17.47 7.01
C LEU A 194 -9.18 -17.50 5.83
N ALA A 195 -9.53 -16.88 4.70
CA ALA A 195 -8.64 -16.77 3.56
C ALA A 195 -7.37 -15.97 3.93
N ALA A 196 -7.53 -14.84 4.60
CA ALA A 196 -6.42 -14.02 5.09
C ALA A 196 -5.52 -14.78 6.07
N LEU A 197 -6.12 -15.42 7.07
CA LEU A 197 -5.41 -16.22 8.06
C LEU A 197 -4.64 -17.40 7.45
N THR A 198 -5.26 -18.08 6.46
CA THR A 198 -4.64 -19.22 5.77
C THR A 198 -3.43 -18.78 4.94
N ALA A 199 -3.50 -17.62 4.29
CA ALA A 199 -2.46 -17.15 3.40
C ALA A 199 -1.31 -16.43 4.15
N PHE A 200 -1.64 -15.56 5.11
CA PHE A 200 -0.68 -14.68 5.79
C PHE A 200 -0.28 -15.17 7.20
N GLY A 201 -1.04 -16.10 7.79
CA GLY A 201 -0.81 -16.51 9.17
C GLY A 201 -1.48 -15.57 10.19
N ALA A 202 -1.11 -15.77 11.46
CA ALA A 202 -1.65 -15.00 12.60
C ALA A 202 -0.56 -14.14 13.31
N ASP A 203 0.68 -14.22 12.87
CA ASP A 203 1.86 -13.61 13.51
C ASP A 203 2.18 -12.24 12.93
#